data_e586004068be9fea48090e4712692a3b
#
_entry.id   e586004068be9fea48090e4712692a3b
#
_cell.length_a   1.000
_cell.length_b   1.000
_cell.length_c   1.000
_cell.angle_alpha   90.00
_cell.angle_beta   90.00
_cell.angle_gamma   90.00
#
_symmetry.space_group_name_H-M   'P 1'
#
loop_
_entity.id
_entity.type
_entity.pdbx_description
1 polymer ?
#
loop_
_entity_poly.entity_id
_entity_poly.type
_entity_poly.pdbx_seq_one_letter_code
_entity_poly.pdbx_strand_id
1 'polypeptide(L)'
;MSNPDDVSLDGGFAVPDDPATPARDHASDEARRAIEAVVLAATEPVEPRFLAELVELPAVRVEELCADLAREYEETGRGFVLARVAGGYRFQTHPDLAPYVERFVLEGQHVRLSGAALETLAIVAYKQPIARGQVSAIRGVNVETTLQTLIARGYVTDVGRDPGPGLAVLYGTTPAFLERIGLDSLDDLPPLGDFVPDASIVEALERGLRIPEDPLADPELGDRPDDEGNDA
;
A
#
# COMPACT_ATOMS: atom_id res chain seq x y z
N MET A 1 48.24 -27.87 72.36
CA MET A 1 47.05 -28.34 71.67
C MET A 1 46.76 -27.29 70.61
N SER A 2 47.30 -27.58 69.42
CA SER A 2 47.21 -26.73 68.25
C SER A 2 45.96 -27.06 67.47
N ASN A 3 45.23 -26.06 67.07
CA ASN A 3 44.09 -26.16 66.23
C ASN A 3 44.54 -25.93 64.77
N PRO A 4 44.39 -26.89 63.85
CA PRO A 4 44.62 -26.68 62.44
C PRO A 4 43.27 -26.57 61.75
N ASP A 5 42.90 -25.41 61.22
CA ASP A 5 41.90 -25.25 60.13
C ASP A 5 41.71 -23.73 59.85
N ASP A 6 42.71 -23.17 59.17
CA ASP A 6 42.52 -21.91 58.45
C ASP A 6 42.88 -22.16 56.99
N VAL A 7 41.88 -22.62 56.21
CA VAL A 7 41.98 -22.74 54.75
C VAL A 7 41.36 -21.50 54.13
N SER A 8 42.17 -20.50 53.86
CA SER A 8 41.85 -19.35 53.00
C SER A 8 41.61 -19.87 51.57
N LEU A 9 40.35 -19.92 51.14
CA LEU A 9 39.97 -20.15 49.75
C LEU A 9 39.81 -18.74 49.07
N ASP A 10 40.96 -18.12 48.82
CA ASP A 10 41.01 -16.97 47.91
C ASP A 10 41.36 -17.50 46.51
N GLY A 11 40.36 -18.06 45.88
CA GLY A 11 40.36 -18.49 44.48
C GLY A 11 39.56 -17.52 43.64
N GLY A 12 40.10 -16.31 43.43
CA GLY A 12 39.55 -15.38 42.44
C GLY A 12 39.51 -16.04 41.07
N PHE A 13 38.33 -16.50 40.69
CA PHE A 13 38.06 -16.91 39.34
C PHE A 13 38.03 -15.65 38.45
N ALA A 14 39.18 -15.27 37.89
CA ALA A 14 39.27 -14.30 36.82
C ALA A 14 38.60 -14.92 35.61
N VAL A 15 37.41 -14.48 35.28
CA VAL A 15 36.77 -14.72 34.00
C VAL A 15 37.65 -14.09 32.92
N PRO A 16 38.23 -14.83 31.98
CA PRO A 16 39.00 -14.22 30.91
C PRO A 16 38.05 -13.29 30.12
N ASP A 17 38.40 -12.00 30.03
CA ASP A 17 37.85 -11.09 29.05
C ASP A 17 38.02 -11.73 27.66
N ASP A 18 36.92 -12.17 27.04
CA ASP A 18 36.88 -12.65 25.67
C ASP A 18 37.01 -11.44 24.72
N PRO A 19 38.14 -11.22 24.05
CA PRO A 19 38.36 -10.05 23.20
C PRO A 19 37.65 -10.13 21.85
N ALA A 20 36.71 -11.07 21.65
CA ALA A 20 36.06 -11.33 20.37
C ALA A 20 34.60 -10.84 20.27
N THR A 21 34.07 -10.17 21.28
CA THR A 21 32.80 -9.45 21.12
C THR A 21 33.14 -8.06 20.59
N PRO A 22 32.80 -7.71 19.31
CA PRO A 22 32.96 -6.33 18.87
C PRO A 22 32.19 -5.45 19.85
N ALA A 23 32.85 -4.43 20.38
CA ALA A 23 32.21 -3.44 21.24
C ALA A 23 31.01 -2.90 20.47
N ARG A 24 29.83 -3.44 20.77
CA ARG A 24 28.58 -2.89 20.27
C ARG A 24 28.59 -1.45 20.76
N ASP A 25 28.47 -0.54 19.80
CA ASP A 25 28.44 0.88 20.12
C ASP A 25 27.18 1.10 20.97
N HIS A 26 27.37 1.26 22.29
CA HIS A 26 26.26 1.44 23.24
C HIS A 26 25.33 2.57 22.82
N ALA A 27 25.87 3.60 22.17
CA ALA A 27 25.06 4.68 21.59
C ALA A 27 24.16 4.20 20.45
N SER A 28 24.64 3.28 19.61
CA SER A 28 23.81 2.66 18.56
C SER A 28 22.71 1.77 19.13
N ASP A 29 23.00 0.99 20.19
CA ASP A 29 21.99 0.13 20.83
C ASP A 29 20.92 0.97 21.54
N GLU A 30 21.30 2.07 22.17
CA GLU A 30 20.36 3.02 22.79
C GLU A 30 19.49 3.69 21.74
N ALA A 31 20.08 4.16 20.63
CA ALA A 31 19.36 4.78 19.54
C ALA A 31 18.35 3.80 18.90
N ARG A 32 18.73 2.52 18.69
CA ARG A 32 17.82 1.48 18.19
C ARG A 32 16.60 1.32 19.10
N ARG A 33 16.82 1.16 20.40
CA ARG A 33 15.73 1.03 21.38
C ARG A 33 14.85 2.27 21.46
N ALA A 34 15.43 3.46 21.32
CA ALA A 34 14.68 4.71 21.28
C ALA A 34 13.80 4.79 20.03
N ILE A 35 14.34 4.43 18.85
CA ILE A 35 13.58 4.35 17.60
C ILE A 35 12.40 3.38 17.75
N GLU A 36 12.63 2.17 18.25
CA GLU A 36 11.57 1.18 18.51
C GLU A 36 10.46 1.76 19.39
N ALA A 37 10.84 2.39 20.50
CA ALA A 37 9.88 2.94 21.46
C ALA A 37 9.05 4.08 20.85
N VAL A 38 9.69 4.99 20.11
CA VAL A 38 9.01 6.13 19.47
C VAL A 38 8.05 5.66 18.37
N VAL A 39 8.51 4.77 17.48
CA VAL A 39 7.68 4.24 16.41
C VAL A 39 6.52 3.40 16.96
N LEU A 40 6.72 2.67 18.06
CA LEU A 40 5.66 1.93 18.73
C LEU A 40 4.59 2.85 19.34
N ALA A 41 5.00 3.98 19.90
CA ALA A 41 4.10 4.95 20.52
C ALA A 41 3.37 5.84 19.51
N ALA A 42 3.90 5.96 18.30
CA ALA A 42 3.35 6.82 17.26
C ALA A 42 2.07 6.24 16.65
N THR A 43 1.11 7.12 16.36
CA THR A 43 -0.14 6.77 15.65
C THR A 43 -0.03 6.93 14.15
N GLU A 44 0.94 7.72 13.68
CA GLU A 44 1.24 8.00 12.27
C GLU A 44 2.68 7.59 11.95
N PRO A 45 3.05 7.36 10.68
CA PRO A 45 4.43 7.09 10.30
C PRO A 45 5.37 8.19 10.75
N VAL A 46 6.50 7.83 11.36
CA VAL A 46 7.46 8.78 11.91
C VAL A 46 8.55 9.07 10.88
N GLU A 47 8.70 10.33 10.51
CA GLU A 47 9.72 10.74 9.55
C GLU A 47 11.15 10.47 10.05
N PRO A 48 12.07 10.01 9.18
CA PRO A 48 13.47 9.76 9.55
C PRO A 48 14.18 10.99 10.17
N ARG A 49 13.83 12.18 9.70
CA ARG A 49 14.41 13.43 10.22
C ARG A 49 14.02 13.68 11.66
N PHE A 50 12.77 13.43 12.00
CA PHE A 50 12.29 13.58 13.38
C PHE A 50 12.95 12.56 14.31
N LEU A 51 13.09 11.30 13.87
CA LEU A 51 13.85 10.29 14.61
C LEU A 51 15.32 10.72 14.81
N ALA A 52 15.94 11.29 13.77
CA ALA A 52 17.33 11.75 13.79
C ALA A 52 17.54 12.85 14.85
N GLU A 53 16.61 13.79 14.96
CA GLU A 53 16.63 14.82 16.00
C GLU A 53 16.51 14.23 17.42
N LEU A 54 15.62 13.24 17.60
CA LEU A 54 15.39 12.61 18.91
C LEU A 54 16.58 11.78 19.40
N VAL A 55 17.24 11.05 18.51
CA VAL A 55 18.38 10.18 18.86
C VAL A 55 19.73 10.86 18.67
N GLU A 56 19.74 12.12 18.27
CA GLU A 56 20.94 12.95 18.03
C GLU A 56 21.93 12.32 17.04
N LEU A 57 21.39 11.64 16.00
CA LEU A 57 22.18 11.00 14.95
C LEU A 57 21.85 11.60 13.57
N PRO A 58 22.77 11.52 12.60
CA PRO A 58 22.46 11.89 11.23
C PRO A 58 21.30 11.04 10.65
N ALA A 59 20.42 11.65 9.83
CA ALA A 59 19.26 10.97 9.26
C ALA A 59 19.64 9.69 8.46
N VAL A 60 20.76 9.73 7.73
CA VAL A 60 21.30 8.55 7.01
C VAL A 60 21.58 7.40 7.98
N ARG A 61 22.14 7.70 9.15
CA ARG A 61 22.43 6.66 10.16
C ARG A 61 21.14 6.08 10.76
N VAL A 62 20.12 6.90 10.96
CA VAL A 62 18.79 6.45 11.40
C VAL A 62 18.14 5.54 10.37
N GLU A 63 18.23 5.88 9.09
CA GLU A 63 17.73 5.03 8.00
C GLU A 63 18.42 3.66 7.96
N GLU A 64 19.76 3.62 8.16
CA GLU A 64 20.51 2.37 8.29
C GLU A 64 20.05 1.54 9.50
N LEU A 65 19.87 2.17 10.67
CA LEU A 65 19.38 1.51 11.88
C LEU A 65 17.95 0.94 11.68
N CYS A 66 17.07 1.68 11.02
CA CYS A 66 15.73 1.22 10.70
C CYS A 66 15.75 0.03 9.72
N ALA A 67 16.62 0.06 8.72
CA ALA A 67 16.80 -1.05 7.78
C ALA A 67 17.35 -2.31 8.48
N ASP A 68 18.28 -2.15 9.42
CA ASP A 68 18.82 -3.24 10.22
C ASP A 68 17.74 -3.83 11.15
N LEU A 69 16.94 -2.99 11.81
CA LEU A 69 15.80 -3.41 12.63
C LEU A 69 14.76 -4.19 11.81
N ALA A 70 14.39 -3.67 10.64
CA ALA A 70 13.42 -4.33 9.76
C ALA A 70 13.90 -5.74 9.38
N ARG A 71 15.17 -5.88 9.00
CA ARG A 71 15.78 -7.16 8.66
C ARG A 71 15.82 -8.11 9.87
N GLU A 72 16.19 -7.63 11.04
CA GLU A 72 16.24 -8.44 12.27
C GLU A 72 14.84 -8.98 12.62
N TYR A 73 13.78 -8.19 12.49
CA TYR A 73 12.41 -8.66 12.75
C TYR A 73 11.97 -9.74 11.76
N GLU A 74 12.34 -9.59 10.48
CA GLU A 74 12.07 -10.60 9.46
C GLU A 74 12.81 -11.90 9.74
N GLU A 75 14.12 -11.84 9.99
CA GLU A 75 14.97 -13.00 10.28
C GLU A 75 14.56 -13.73 11.57
N THR A 76 14.07 -12.99 12.57
CA THR A 76 13.61 -13.58 13.84
C THR A 76 12.15 -14.02 13.81
N GLY A 77 11.45 -13.88 12.69
CA GLY A 77 10.07 -14.33 12.49
C GLY A 77 9.08 -13.64 13.42
N ARG A 78 9.16 -12.30 13.54
CA ARG A 78 8.23 -11.53 14.37
C ARG A 78 6.86 -11.46 13.70
N GLY A 79 5.80 -11.31 14.50
CA GLY A 79 4.44 -11.11 14.01
C GLY A 79 4.17 -9.69 13.49
N PHE A 80 5.19 -8.85 13.41
CA PHE A 80 5.14 -7.46 12.95
C PHE A 80 6.42 -7.11 12.18
N VAL A 81 6.34 -6.09 11.37
CA VAL A 81 7.45 -5.56 10.57
C VAL A 81 7.58 -4.05 10.83
N LEU A 82 8.80 -3.52 10.69
CA LEU A 82 9.07 -2.09 10.63
C LEU A 82 9.04 -1.68 9.16
N ALA A 83 7.95 -1.05 8.72
CA ALA A 83 7.75 -0.67 7.33
C ALA A 83 8.00 0.82 7.11
N ARG A 84 8.53 1.16 5.93
CA ARG A 84 8.57 2.54 5.44
C ARG A 84 7.29 2.81 4.67
N VAL A 85 6.50 3.79 5.11
CA VAL A 85 5.17 4.09 4.58
C VAL A 85 4.95 5.60 4.64
N ALA A 86 4.45 6.20 3.57
CA ALA A 86 4.14 7.63 3.47
C ALA A 86 5.32 8.54 3.90
N GLY A 87 6.55 8.16 3.56
CA GLY A 87 7.77 8.91 3.89
C GLY A 87 8.29 8.69 5.31
N GLY A 88 7.66 7.86 6.14
CA GLY A 88 8.02 7.60 7.52
C GLY A 88 8.09 6.12 7.87
N TYR A 89 8.48 5.82 9.12
CA TYR A 89 8.54 4.47 9.65
C TYR A 89 7.38 4.20 10.61
N ARG A 90 6.78 3.00 10.49
CA ARG A 90 5.75 2.50 11.41
C ARG A 90 5.82 1.00 11.58
N PHE A 91 5.32 0.49 12.70
CA PHE A 91 5.07 -0.93 12.84
C PHE A 91 3.76 -1.33 12.14
N GLN A 92 3.82 -2.45 11.45
CA GLN A 92 2.66 -3.11 10.83
C GLN A 92 2.66 -4.59 11.19
N THR A 93 1.50 -5.23 11.15
CA THR A 93 1.41 -6.68 11.29
C THR A 93 2.05 -7.37 10.09
N HIS A 94 2.74 -8.50 10.35
CA HIS A 94 3.38 -9.26 9.28
C HIS A 94 2.34 -9.73 8.24
N PRO A 95 2.58 -9.57 6.92
CA PRO A 95 1.61 -9.93 5.87
C PRO A 95 1.12 -11.37 5.95
N ASP A 96 2.00 -12.32 6.28
CA ASP A 96 1.66 -13.75 6.39
C ASP A 96 0.62 -14.04 7.50
N LEU A 97 0.46 -13.11 8.44
CA LEU A 97 -0.50 -13.21 9.53
C LEU A 97 -1.82 -12.48 9.24
N ALA A 98 -2.00 -11.97 8.02
CA ALA A 98 -3.22 -11.28 7.59
C ALA A 98 -4.51 -12.07 7.89
N PRO A 99 -4.60 -13.40 7.70
CA PRO A 99 -5.83 -14.15 8.02
C PRO A 99 -6.23 -14.08 9.49
N TYR A 100 -5.28 -14.01 10.41
CA TYR A 100 -5.56 -13.88 11.86
C TYR A 100 -6.01 -12.46 12.19
N VAL A 101 -5.35 -11.46 11.63
CA VAL A 101 -5.67 -10.04 11.83
C VAL A 101 -7.03 -9.72 11.24
N GLU A 102 -7.34 -10.21 10.04
CA GLU A 102 -8.66 -10.03 9.41
C GLU A 102 -9.79 -10.61 10.26
N ARG A 103 -9.62 -11.80 10.84
CA ARG A 103 -10.61 -12.38 11.74
C ARG A 103 -10.86 -11.51 12.98
N PHE A 104 -9.79 -10.99 13.58
CA PHE A 104 -9.88 -10.08 14.72
C PHE A 104 -10.58 -8.77 14.36
N VAL A 105 -10.25 -8.20 13.18
CA VAL A 105 -10.79 -6.91 12.70
C VAL A 105 -12.23 -7.05 12.20
N LEU A 106 -12.61 -8.21 11.59
CA LEU A 106 -13.98 -8.44 11.10
C LEU A 106 -15.01 -8.52 12.22
N GLU A 107 -14.61 -8.86 13.44
CA GLU A 107 -15.44 -8.72 14.63
C GLU A 107 -15.70 -7.25 15.01
N GLY A 108 -14.91 -6.31 14.49
CA GLY A 108 -15.02 -4.86 14.66
C GLY A 108 -15.28 -4.12 13.34
N GLN A 109 -16.47 -4.22 12.80
CA GLN A 109 -17.11 -3.44 11.71
C GLN A 109 -16.23 -2.40 10.97
N HIS A 110 -15.34 -2.82 10.08
CA HIS A 110 -14.74 -1.91 9.11
C HIS A 110 -15.56 -1.91 7.82
N VAL A 111 -16.25 -0.80 7.55
CA VAL A 111 -16.99 -0.58 6.30
C VAL A 111 -15.99 -0.56 5.13
N ARG A 112 -15.96 -1.64 4.36
CA ARG A 112 -15.12 -1.75 3.16
C ARG A 112 -15.52 -0.67 2.14
N LEU A 113 -14.58 -0.22 1.33
CA LEU A 113 -14.90 0.58 0.15
C LEU A 113 -15.66 -0.28 -0.85
N SER A 114 -16.71 0.28 -1.49
CA SER A 114 -17.39 -0.38 -2.60
C SER A 114 -16.46 -0.49 -3.81
N GLY A 115 -16.75 -1.41 -4.73
CA GLY A 115 -15.99 -1.52 -6.00
C GLY A 115 -15.92 -0.20 -6.75
N ALA A 116 -17.04 0.54 -6.83
CA ALA A 116 -17.08 1.87 -7.45
C ALA A 116 -16.15 2.88 -6.76
N ALA A 117 -16.04 2.82 -5.43
CA ALA A 117 -15.14 3.69 -4.68
C ALA A 117 -13.67 3.32 -4.90
N LEU A 118 -13.34 2.03 -4.96
CA LEU A 118 -11.99 1.55 -5.26
C LEU A 118 -11.54 1.94 -6.66
N GLU A 119 -12.39 1.76 -7.68
CA GLU A 119 -12.09 2.16 -9.06
C GLU A 119 -11.89 3.69 -9.18
N THR A 120 -12.74 4.48 -8.51
CA THR A 120 -12.60 5.94 -8.51
C THR A 120 -11.30 6.37 -7.80
N LEU A 121 -10.97 5.74 -6.67
CA LEU A 121 -9.73 5.99 -5.93
C LEU A 121 -8.50 5.63 -6.78
N ALA A 122 -8.52 4.51 -7.49
CA ALA A 122 -7.44 4.12 -8.40
C ALA A 122 -7.23 5.16 -9.51
N ILE A 123 -8.31 5.66 -10.13
CA ILE A 123 -8.19 6.72 -11.15
C ILE A 123 -7.52 7.97 -10.57
N VAL A 124 -7.93 8.41 -9.38
CA VAL A 124 -7.29 9.55 -8.72
C VAL A 124 -5.83 9.27 -8.46
N ALA A 125 -5.48 8.11 -7.91
CA ALA A 125 -4.11 7.74 -7.56
C ALA A 125 -3.16 7.78 -8.77
N TYR A 126 -3.59 7.24 -9.93
CA TYR A 126 -2.75 7.17 -11.13
C TYR A 126 -2.79 8.42 -12.02
N LYS A 127 -3.80 9.28 -11.87
CA LYS A 127 -4.02 10.42 -12.77
C LYS A 127 -3.96 11.77 -12.09
N GLN A 128 -3.70 11.81 -10.77
CA GLN A 128 -3.58 13.05 -10.03
C GLN A 128 -2.44 13.96 -10.54
N PRO A 129 -2.62 15.30 -10.50
CA PRO A 129 -3.84 16.02 -10.11
C PRO A 129 -4.94 15.93 -11.18
N ILE A 130 -6.19 15.60 -10.81
CA ILE A 130 -7.28 15.33 -11.74
C ILE A 130 -8.59 16.02 -11.32
N ALA A 131 -9.33 16.60 -12.28
CA ALA A 131 -10.62 17.20 -12.02
C ALA A 131 -11.76 16.18 -12.00
N ARG A 132 -12.83 16.44 -11.20
CA ARG A 132 -14.01 15.58 -11.10
C ARG A 132 -14.60 15.19 -12.47
N GLY A 133 -14.69 16.17 -13.39
CA GLY A 133 -15.22 15.91 -14.73
C GLY A 133 -14.42 14.90 -15.53
N GLN A 134 -13.09 14.91 -15.38
CA GLN A 134 -12.19 13.94 -16.01
C GLN A 134 -12.36 12.54 -15.39
N VAL A 135 -12.48 12.47 -14.06
CA VAL A 135 -12.77 11.18 -13.37
C VAL A 135 -14.11 10.63 -13.86
N SER A 136 -15.16 11.46 -13.93
CA SER A 136 -16.48 11.07 -14.45
C SER A 136 -16.41 10.58 -15.91
N ALA A 137 -15.61 11.23 -16.75
CA ALA A 137 -15.42 10.82 -18.15
C ALA A 137 -14.74 9.44 -18.26
N ILE A 138 -13.75 9.17 -17.43
CA ILE A 138 -13.07 7.84 -17.38
C ILE A 138 -14.03 6.76 -16.87
N ARG A 139 -14.82 7.08 -15.83
CA ARG A 139 -15.76 6.12 -15.22
C ARG A 139 -17.03 5.89 -16.04
N GLY A 140 -17.38 6.81 -16.95
CA GLY A 140 -18.65 6.80 -17.70
C GLY A 140 -19.89 7.12 -16.85
N VAL A 141 -19.72 7.53 -15.59
CA VAL A 141 -20.79 7.84 -14.63
C VAL A 141 -20.46 9.04 -13.75
N ASN A 142 -21.47 9.63 -13.11
CA ASN A 142 -21.24 10.68 -12.12
C ASN A 142 -20.54 10.12 -10.87
N VAL A 143 -19.39 10.70 -10.52
CA VAL A 143 -18.55 10.26 -9.40
C VAL A 143 -18.66 11.16 -8.17
N GLU A 144 -19.55 12.14 -8.13
CA GLU A 144 -19.60 13.14 -7.08
C GLU A 144 -19.76 12.53 -5.68
N THR A 145 -20.77 11.69 -5.49
CA THR A 145 -21.00 11.00 -4.22
C THR A 145 -19.83 10.10 -3.81
N THR A 146 -19.21 9.43 -4.78
CA THR A 146 -18.07 8.57 -4.55
C THR A 146 -16.85 9.38 -4.13
N LEU A 147 -16.56 10.50 -4.79
CA LEU A 147 -15.48 11.41 -4.39
C LEU A 147 -15.71 11.98 -3.00
N GLN A 148 -16.93 12.43 -2.69
CA GLN A 148 -17.28 12.91 -1.35
C GLN A 148 -17.03 11.85 -0.27
N THR A 149 -17.38 10.59 -0.55
CA THR A 149 -17.09 9.47 0.35
C THR A 149 -15.59 9.28 0.56
N LEU A 150 -14.79 9.35 -0.50
CA LEU A 150 -13.34 9.21 -0.43
C LEU A 150 -12.67 10.37 0.32
N ILE A 151 -13.18 11.58 0.14
CA ILE A 151 -12.75 12.79 0.89
C ILE A 151 -13.11 12.64 2.38
N ALA A 152 -14.34 12.26 2.69
CA ALA A 152 -14.80 12.08 4.06
C ALA A 152 -14.01 10.99 4.81
N ARG A 153 -13.46 10.01 4.08
CA ARG A 153 -12.57 8.97 4.63
C ARG A 153 -11.10 9.36 4.65
N GLY A 154 -10.77 10.55 4.17
CA GLY A 154 -9.41 11.07 4.17
C GLY A 154 -8.46 10.44 3.14
N TYR A 155 -8.96 9.72 2.13
CA TYR A 155 -8.09 9.12 1.09
C TYR A 155 -7.83 10.06 -0.08
N VAL A 156 -8.72 11.02 -0.33
CA VAL A 156 -8.64 12.02 -1.40
C VAL A 156 -8.77 13.42 -0.81
N THR A 157 -8.07 14.38 -1.37
CA THR A 157 -8.13 15.79 -0.98
C THR A 157 -8.08 16.71 -2.19
N ASP A 158 -8.45 17.98 -1.99
CA ASP A 158 -8.22 19.10 -2.93
C ASP A 158 -6.72 19.40 -2.94
N VAL A 159 -6.08 19.31 -4.09
CA VAL A 159 -4.65 19.61 -4.29
C VAL A 159 -4.43 20.87 -5.11
N GLY A 160 -5.50 21.56 -5.53
CA GLY A 160 -5.41 22.82 -6.26
C GLY A 160 -6.57 23.09 -7.19
N ARG A 161 -6.35 24.02 -8.12
CA ARG A 161 -7.31 24.44 -9.14
C ARG A 161 -6.72 24.33 -10.53
N ASP A 162 -7.51 23.87 -11.47
CA ASP A 162 -7.16 23.90 -12.89
C ASP A 162 -7.02 25.36 -13.34
N PRO A 163 -5.91 25.76 -13.98
CA PRO A 163 -5.75 27.14 -14.50
C PRO A 163 -6.67 27.45 -15.68
N GLY A 164 -7.38 26.44 -16.23
CA GLY A 164 -8.32 26.60 -17.33
C GLY A 164 -9.62 27.32 -16.96
N PRO A 165 -10.49 27.57 -17.95
CA PRO A 165 -11.77 28.21 -17.72
C PRO A 165 -12.64 27.41 -16.76
N GLY A 166 -13.12 28.04 -15.68
CA GLY A 166 -13.98 27.44 -14.67
C GLY A 166 -13.24 27.04 -13.38
N LEU A 167 -11.91 27.17 -13.29
CA LEU A 167 -11.10 26.93 -12.08
C LEU A 167 -11.50 25.64 -11.34
N ALA A 168 -11.66 24.56 -12.08
CA ALA A 168 -12.10 23.28 -11.53
C ALA A 168 -11.18 22.80 -10.38
N VAL A 169 -11.77 22.24 -9.32
CA VAL A 169 -11.02 21.61 -8.24
C VAL A 169 -10.25 20.42 -8.78
N LEU A 170 -8.97 20.36 -8.44
CA LEU A 170 -8.11 19.22 -8.72
C LEU A 170 -7.97 18.36 -7.46
N TYR A 171 -8.11 17.07 -7.63
CA TYR A 171 -8.06 16.07 -6.57
C TYR A 171 -6.77 15.26 -6.65
N GLY A 172 -6.26 14.88 -5.48
CA GLY A 172 -5.15 13.98 -5.32
C GLY A 172 -5.35 13.09 -4.09
N THR A 173 -4.47 12.11 -3.94
CA THR A 173 -4.47 11.23 -2.77
C THR A 173 -3.75 11.88 -1.58
N THR A 174 -3.98 11.35 -0.39
CA THR A 174 -3.39 11.82 0.87
C THR A 174 -2.32 10.84 1.38
N PRO A 175 -1.49 11.20 2.37
CA PRO A 175 -0.63 10.26 3.08
C PRO A 175 -1.40 9.06 3.66
N ALA A 176 -2.62 9.27 4.19
CA ALA A 176 -3.47 8.20 4.72
C ALA A 176 -3.86 7.15 3.65
N PHE A 177 -3.92 7.53 2.37
CA PHE A 177 -4.05 6.58 1.28
C PHE A 177 -2.82 5.68 1.18
N LEU A 178 -1.60 6.25 1.14
CA LEU A 178 -0.35 5.50 1.08
C LEU A 178 -0.20 4.57 2.30
N GLU A 179 -0.51 5.07 3.50
CA GLU A 179 -0.53 4.25 4.72
C GLU A 179 -1.48 3.05 4.59
N ARG A 180 -2.67 3.28 4.01
CA ARG A 180 -3.69 2.24 3.88
C ARG A 180 -3.30 1.13 2.93
N ILE A 181 -2.54 1.45 1.88
CA ILE A 181 -2.05 0.47 0.89
C ILE A 181 -0.63 -0.02 1.19
N GLY A 182 0.05 0.57 2.19
CA GLY A 182 1.38 0.14 2.65
C GLY A 182 2.52 0.55 1.71
N LEU A 183 2.38 1.66 0.97
CA LEU A 183 3.41 2.19 0.07
C LEU A 183 4.10 3.41 0.69
N ASP A 184 5.37 3.60 0.36
CA ASP A 184 6.15 4.75 0.80
C ASP A 184 5.84 6.00 -0.04
N SER A 185 5.65 5.82 -1.33
CA SER A 185 5.36 6.89 -2.30
C SER A 185 4.39 6.45 -3.39
N LEU A 186 3.91 7.43 -4.18
CA LEU A 186 3.10 7.15 -5.37
C LEU A 186 3.89 6.45 -6.47
N ASP A 187 5.21 6.62 -6.49
CA ASP A 187 6.10 5.99 -7.47
C ASP A 187 6.18 4.46 -7.27
N ASP A 188 5.80 3.98 -6.07
CA ASP A 188 5.75 2.55 -5.74
C ASP A 188 4.43 1.89 -6.22
N LEU A 189 3.51 2.65 -6.80
CA LEU A 189 2.32 2.08 -7.41
C LEU A 189 2.70 1.18 -8.59
N PRO A 190 2.12 -0.03 -8.69
CA PRO A 190 2.38 -0.93 -9.81
C PRO A 190 2.08 -0.26 -11.15
N PRO A 191 2.93 -0.41 -12.18
CA PRO A 191 2.68 0.18 -13.49
C PRO A 191 1.40 -0.38 -14.11
N LEU A 192 0.57 0.50 -14.69
CA LEU A 192 -0.71 0.11 -15.31
C LEU A 192 -0.54 -0.94 -16.43
N GLY A 193 0.61 -0.95 -17.10
CA GLY A 193 0.93 -1.92 -18.15
C GLY A 193 0.87 -3.37 -17.70
N ASP A 194 1.19 -3.65 -16.44
CA ASP A 194 1.19 -5.00 -15.86
C ASP A 194 -0.23 -5.58 -15.71
N PHE A 195 -1.25 -4.72 -15.74
CA PHE A 195 -2.66 -5.10 -15.63
C PHE A 195 -3.40 -5.08 -16.96
N VAL A 196 -2.76 -4.65 -18.03
CA VAL A 196 -3.34 -4.71 -19.38
C VAL A 196 -3.18 -6.14 -19.91
N PRO A 197 -4.26 -6.85 -20.24
CA PRO A 197 -4.15 -8.18 -20.84
C PRO A 197 -3.29 -8.12 -22.11
N ASP A 198 -2.44 -9.11 -22.30
CA ASP A 198 -1.68 -9.26 -23.53
C ASP A 198 -2.61 -9.20 -24.76
N ALA A 199 -2.15 -8.63 -25.86
CA ALA A 199 -2.92 -8.50 -27.09
C ALA A 199 -3.53 -9.82 -27.55
N SER A 200 -2.86 -10.94 -27.30
CA SER A 200 -3.36 -12.29 -27.57
C SER A 200 -4.60 -12.66 -26.73
N ILE A 201 -4.65 -12.20 -25.48
CA ILE A 201 -5.81 -12.43 -24.59
C ILE A 201 -6.99 -11.56 -25.03
N VAL A 202 -6.73 -10.30 -25.40
CA VAL A 202 -7.74 -9.39 -25.93
C VAL A 202 -8.35 -9.94 -27.19
N GLU A 203 -7.53 -10.42 -28.14
CA GLU A 203 -7.99 -11.03 -29.38
C GLU A 203 -8.79 -12.33 -29.16
N ALA A 204 -8.39 -13.13 -28.16
CA ALA A 204 -9.13 -14.34 -27.79
C ALA A 204 -10.50 -14.00 -27.18
N LEU A 205 -10.59 -12.96 -26.36
CA LEU A 205 -11.85 -12.47 -25.80
C LEU A 205 -12.75 -11.88 -26.89
N GLU A 206 -12.21 -11.07 -27.80
CA GLU A 206 -12.96 -10.50 -28.91
C GLU A 206 -13.51 -11.62 -29.84
N ARG A 207 -12.72 -12.68 -30.09
CA ARG A 207 -13.15 -13.83 -30.87
C ARG A 207 -14.26 -14.60 -30.15
N GLY A 208 -14.20 -14.71 -28.82
CA GLY A 208 -15.25 -15.38 -28.02
C GLY A 208 -16.53 -14.55 -27.88
N LEU A 209 -16.46 -13.22 -28.05
CA LEU A 209 -17.61 -12.31 -28.00
C LEU A 209 -18.25 -12.05 -29.37
N ARG A 210 -17.68 -12.54 -30.48
CA ARG A 210 -18.34 -12.49 -31.78
C ARG A 210 -19.58 -13.37 -31.73
N ILE A 211 -20.75 -12.73 -31.75
CA ILE A 211 -22.02 -13.40 -31.99
C ILE A 211 -21.91 -14.01 -33.41
N PRO A 212 -22.14 -15.31 -33.62
CA PRO A 212 -22.18 -15.84 -34.96
C PRO A 212 -23.21 -15.04 -35.75
N GLU A 213 -22.87 -14.57 -36.94
CA GLU A 213 -23.85 -14.03 -37.85
C GLU A 213 -24.92 -15.13 -38.05
N ASP A 214 -26.18 -14.73 -37.86
CA ASP A 214 -27.33 -15.63 -37.94
C ASP A 214 -27.28 -16.40 -39.27
N PRO A 215 -27.08 -17.72 -39.29
CA PRO A 215 -27.06 -18.50 -40.54
C PRO A 215 -28.41 -18.58 -41.22
N LEU A 216 -29.44 -17.89 -40.70
CA LEU A 216 -30.81 -17.83 -41.25
C LEU A 216 -31.14 -16.48 -41.89
N ALA A 217 -30.18 -15.57 -42.03
CA ALA A 217 -30.34 -14.42 -42.91
C ALA A 217 -30.21 -14.90 -44.37
N ASP A 218 -31.26 -15.50 -44.89
CA ASP A 218 -31.39 -15.95 -46.28
C ASP A 218 -31.54 -14.69 -47.17
N PRO A 219 -30.57 -14.36 -48.05
CA PRO A 219 -30.66 -13.17 -48.92
C PRO A 219 -31.60 -13.33 -50.11
N GLU A 220 -32.34 -14.44 -50.21
CA GLU A 220 -33.18 -14.73 -51.37
C GLU A 220 -34.69 -14.53 -51.18
N LEU A 221 -35.15 -13.66 -50.27
CA LEU A 221 -36.59 -13.30 -50.19
C LEU A 221 -36.86 -11.88 -50.69
N GLY A 222 -36.24 -11.52 -51.80
CA GLY A 222 -36.46 -10.28 -52.49
C GLY A 222 -36.51 -10.48 -54.00
N ASP A 223 -37.51 -11.08 -54.51
CA ASP A 223 -38.12 -10.72 -55.79
C ASP A 223 -39.27 -11.73 -56.15
N ARG A 224 -40.46 -11.42 -55.69
CA ARG A 224 -41.69 -11.98 -56.37
C ARG A 224 -42.20 -10.92 -57.30
N PRO A 225 -42.20 -11.15 -58.62
CA PRO A 225 -42.85 -10.25 -59.52
C PRO A 225 -44.35 -10.25 -59.25
N ASP A 226 -44.90 -9.06 -59.21
CA ASP A 226 -46.32 -8.77 -59.18
C ASP A 226 -46.97 -9.48 -60.34
N ASP A 227 -47.80 -10.48 -60.07
CA ASP A 227 -48.68 -11.13 -61.03
C ASP A 227 -49.87 -10.19 -61.23
N GLU A 228 -49.73 -9.37 -62.28
CA GLU A 228 -50.87 -8.71 -62.95
C GLU A 228 -51.69 -9.76 -63.69
N GLY A 229 -52.92 -9.92 -63.34
CA GLY A 229 -53.77 -10.80 -64.16
C GLY A 229 -55.19 -10.88 -63.72
N ASN A 230 -55.95 -9.95 -64.14
CA ASN A 230 -57.09 -10.18 -65.10
C ASN A 230 -58.45 -10.55 -64.52
N ASP A 231 -59.32 -9.61 -64.77
CA ASP A 231 -60.72 -9.75 -65.26
C ASP A 231 -61.59 -10.94 -64.84
N ALA A 232 -62.71 -10.59 -64.29
CA ALA A 232 -64.07 -10.69 -64.83
C ALA A 232 -65.12 -10.42 -63.74
#